data_6131cffb3b6eee39b1a1ad6236176342
#
_entry.id   6131cffb3b6eee39b1a1ad6236176342
#
_cell.length_a   1.000
_cell.length_b   1.000
_cell.length_c   1.000
_cell.angle_alpha   90.00
_cell.angle_beta   90.00
_cell.angle_gamma   90.00
#
_symmetry.space_group_name_H-M   'P 1'
#
loop_
_entity.id
_entity.type
_entity.pdbx_description
1 polymer ?
#
loop_
_entity_poly.entity_id
_entity_poly.type
_entity_poly.pdbx_seq_one_letter_code
_entity_poly.pdbx_strand_id
1 'polypeptide(L)'
;MNGTTPTTQDTPDKGRLQINLVSDISAYPIQGAQISIFYTGIPEAQLEQLTTDSSGQTDTIDLAAPPLEYSLNPENEVQPYSEYTMQITAEGFESVSIAGAEILADVTAIQNVSMKPIDTPEDEETVFVIPAHTLYATYPPKIPEDEIQPTFESGEIVLSRVVVP
;
A
#
# COMPACT_ATOMS: atom_id res chain seq x y z
N MET A 1 41.50 -26.35 8.08
CA MET A 1 40.88 -25.14 8.66
C MET A 1 39.66 -24.79 7.83
N ASN A 2 38.51 -25.19 8.30
CA ASN A 2 37.25 -24.89 7.62
C ASN A 2 36.77 -23.54 8.11
N GLY A 3 37.04 -22.48 7.34
CA GLY A 3 36.46 -21.21 7.54
C GLY A 3 34.99 -21.24 7.06
N THR A 4 34.07 -21.50 7.98
CA THR A 4 32.65 -21.29 7.72
C THR A 4 32.48 -19.77 7.71
N THR A 5 32.35 -19.21 6.51
CA THR A 5 31.88 -17.83 6.36
C THR A 5 30.46 -17.82 6.93
N PRO A 6 30.15 -16.98 7.93
CA PRO A 6 28.77 -16.82 8.36
C PRO A 6 28.02 -16.27 7.15
N THR A 7 27.08 -17.03 6.64
CA THR A 7 26.05 -16.51 5.76
C THR A 7 25.31 -15.46 6.56
N THR A 8 25.49 -14.20 6.25
CA THR A 8 24.66 -13.13 6.77
C THR A 8 23.26 -13.47 6.31
N GLN A 9 22.43 -13.99 7.19
CA GLN A 9 20.99 -14.07 6.91
C GLN A 9 20.57 -12.61 6.76
N ASP A 10 20.15 -12.24 5.56
CA ASP A 10 19.53 -10.95 5.30
C ASP A 10 18.29 -10.85 6.18
N THR A 11 18.49 -10.30 7.38
CA THR A 11 17.37 -10.01 8.27
C THR A 11 16.62 -8.86 7.63
N PRO A 12 15.29 -8.99 7.42
CA PRO A 12 14.53 -7.88 6.86
C PRO A 12 14.66 -6.66 7.77
N ASP A 13 14.88 -5.52 7.16
CA ASP A 13 14.80 -4.22 7.81
C ASP A 13 13.33 -3.80 7.97
N LYS A 14 13.10 -2.61 8.47
CA LYS A 14 11.76 -2.06 8.67
C LYS A 14 11.65 -0.70 8.02
N GLY A 15 10.53 -0.50 7.32
CA GLY A 15 10.03 0.81 6.98
C GLY A 15 8.84 1.17 7.85
N ARG A 16 8.34 2.37 7.73
CA ARG A 16 7.20 2.87 8.50
C ARG A 16 6.08 3.30 7.59
N LEU A 17 4.85 3.13 8.07
CA LEU A 17 3.65 3.56 7.36
C LEU A 17 2.77 4.37 8.29
N GLN A 18 2.25 5.48 7.78
CA GLN A 18 1.18 6.28 8.37
C GLN A 18 0.11 6.55 7.32
N ILE A 19 -1.16 6.48 7.69
CA ILE A 19 -2.27 6.69 6.78
C ILE A 19 -3.09 7.89 7.25
N ASN A 20 -3.43 8.77 6.31
CA ASN A 20 -4.27 9.94 6.54
C ASN A 20 -5.54 9.83 5.71
N LEU A 21 -6.71 9.90 6.36
CA LEU A 21 -8.00 9.79 5.71
C LEU A 21 -8.79 11.09 5.78
N VAL A 22 -9.30 11.51 4.64
CA VAL A 22 -10.19 12.67 4.53
C VAL A 22 -11.40 12.34 3.65
N SER A 23 -12.49 13.06 3.85
CA SER A 23 -13.62 13.02 2.91
C SER A 23 -13.26 13.76 1.61
N ASP A 24 -13.61 13.20 0.46
CA ASP A 24 -13.35 13.82 -0.85
C ASP A 24 -14.20 15.08 -1.10
N ILE A 25 -15.39 15.17 -0.48
CA ILE A 25 -16.29 16.29 -0.67
C ILE A 25 -15.88 17.50 0.15
N SER A 26 -15.38 17.31 1.38
CA SER A 26 -15.21 18.37 2.36
C SER A 26 -13.80 18.49 2.93
N ALA A 27 -12.92 17.57 2.56
CA ALA A 27 -11.56 17.44 3.11
C ALA A 27 -11.52 17.33 4.66
N TYR A 28 -12.66 17.01 5.30
CA TYR A 28 -12.68 16.73 6.73
C TYR A 28 -12.01 15.40 7.06
N PRO A 29 -11.26 15.35 8.17
CA PRO A 29 -10.65 14.11 8.62
C PRO A 29 -11.73 13.07 8.98
N ILE A 30 -11.46 11.81 8.64
CA ILE A 30 -12.35 10.69 8.94
C ILE A 30 -11.81 9.96 10.17
N GLN A 31 -12.52 10.12 11.29
CA GLN A 31 -12.22 9.46 12.56
C GLN A 31 -12.86 8.07 12.63
N GLY A 32 -12.16 7.13 13.26
CA GLY A 32 -12.71 5.80 13.56
C GLY A 32 -12.74 4.85 12.35
N ALA A 33 -12.13 5.22 11.24
CA ALA A 33 -11.99 4.31 10.10
C ALA A 33 -11.11 3.12 10.47
N GLN A 34 -11.46 1.93 9.98
CA GLN A 34 -10.71 0.70 10.18
C GLN A 34 -9.85 0.42 8.96
N ILE A 35 -8.57 0.17 9.18
CA ILE A 35 -7.62 -0.17 8.13
C ILE A 35 -7.01 -1.53 8.43
N SER A 36 -7.18 -2.48 7.51
CA SER A 36 -6.52 -3.79 7.56
C SER A 36 -5.38 -3.82 6.58
N ILE A 37 -4.20 -4.29 7.00
CA ILE A 37 -2.98 -4.33 6.20
C ILE A 37 -2.58 -5.78 5.94
N PHE A 38 -2.24 -6.08 4.70
CA PHE A 38 -1.85 -7.39 4.20
C PHE A 38 -0.59 -7.29 3.34
N TYR A 39 0.15 -8.39 3.18
CA TYR A 39 1.09 -8.48 2.06
C TYR A 39 0.32 -8.50 0.74
N THR A 40 0.80 -7.74 -0.25
CA THR A 40 0.19 -7.79 -1.59
C THR A 40 0.26 -9.20 -2.16
N GLY A 41 -0.90 -9.72 -2.59
CA GLY A 41 -1.04 -11.09 -3.09
C GLY A 41 -1.28 -12.18 -2.02
N ILE A 42 -1.36 -11.83 -0.74
CA ILE A 42 -1.67 -12.77 0.36
C ILE A 42 -2.81 -12.19 1.22
N PRO A 43 -4.05 -12.16 0.71
CA PRO A 43 -5.16 -11.50 1.41
C PRO A 43 -5.66 -12.26 2.66
N GLU A 44 -5.29 -13.53 2.82
CA GLU A 44 -5.71 -14.33 3.97
C GLU A 44 -4.93 -14.02 5.25
N ALA A 45 -3.76 -13.39 5.12
CA ALA A 45 -2.89 -13.07 6.25
C ALA A 45 -2.94 -11.58 6.58
N GLN A 46 -3.93 -11.16 7.37
CA GLN A 46 -3.93 -9.82 7.94
C GLN A 46 -2.75 -9.66 8.89
N LEU A 47 -1.91 -8.66 8.65
CA LEU A 47 -0.72 -8.36 9.43
C LEU A 47 -1.02 -7.41 10.57
N GLU A 48 -1.72 -6.31 10.27
CA GLU A 48 -2.02 -5.23 11.20
C GLU A 48 -3.44 -4.71 10.98
N GLN A 49 -4.02 -4.17 12.06
CA GLN A 49 -5.27 -3.43 12.01
C GLN A 49 -5.10 -2.10 12.72
N LEU A 50 -5.44 -1.02 12.03
CA LEU A 50 -5.30 0.34 12.51
C LEU A 50 -6.66 1.04 12.56
N THR A 51 -6.71 2.09 13.37
CA THR A 51 -7.89 2.97 13.43
C THR A 51 -7.43 4.42 13.36
N THR A 52 -8.18 5.26 12.65
CA THR A 52 -7.88 6.69 12.57
C THR A 52 -8.36 7.45 13.80
N ASP A 53 -7.55 8.42 14.22
CA ASP A 53 -7.86 9.37 15.29
C ASP A 53 -8.76 10.52 14.82
N SER A 54 -8.99 11.51 15.69
CA SER A 54 -9.79 12.70 15.39
C SER A 54 -9.22 13.59 14.28
N SER A 55 -7.95 13.42 13.95
CA SER A 55 -7.29 14.11 12.83
C SER A 55 -7.35 13.31 11.53
N GLY A 56 -8.00 12.14 11.53
CA GLY A 56 -8.04 11.23 10.40
C GLY A 56 -6.73 10.48 10.17
N GLN A 57 -5.83 10.45 11.15
CA GLN A 57 -4.51 9.83 11.05
C GLN A 57 -4.45 8.54 11.85
N THR A 58 -3.67 7.58 11.33
CA THR A 58 -3.30 6.40 12.11
C THR A 58 -2.04 6.65 12.91
N ASP A 59 -1.81 5.81 13.92
CA ASP A 59 -0.46 5.64 14.44
C ASP A 59 0.49 5.22 13.33
N THR A 60 1.76 5.60 13.47
CA THR A 60 2.82 5.11 12.59
C THR A 60 3.22 3.71 13.00
N ILE A 61 3.18 2.77 12.05
CA ILE A 61 3.56 1.37 12.30
C ILE A 61 4.83 0.99 11.56
N ASP A 62 5.53 -0.01 12.10
CA ASP A 62 6.67 -0.65 11.45
C ASP A 62 6.20 -1.82 10.59
N LEU A 63 6.65 -1.86 9.35
CA LEU A 63 6.41 -2.96 8.41
C LEU A 63 7.72 -3.50 7.89
N ALA A 64 7.80 -4.80 7.63
CA ALA A 64 9.00 -5.44 7.09
C ALA A 64 9.34 -4.86 5.71
N ALA A 65 10.62 -4.57 5.48
CA ALA A 65 11.16 -4.11 4.22
C ALA A 65 12.46 -4.88 3.90
N PRO A 66 12.84 -5.00 2.62
CA PRO A 66 14.16 -5.53 2.27
C PRO A 66 15.27 -4.71 2.89
N PRO A 67 16.49 -5.26 3.01
CA PRO A 67 17.64 -4.54 3.58
C PRO A 67 17.87 -3.18 2.93
N LEU A 68 18.19 -2.18 3.74
CA LEU A 68 18.45 -0.81 3.29
C LEU A 68 19.50 -0.76 2.19
N GLU A 69 20.48 -1.65 2.24
CA GLU A 69 21.55 -1.77 1.25
C GLU A 69 21.01 -1.93 -0.18
N TYR A 70 19.84 -2.59 -0.35
CA TYR A 70 19.24 -2.79 -1.66
C TYR A 70 18.77 -1.48 -2.29
N SER A 71 18.30 -0.52 -1.50
CA SER A 71 17.89 0.80 -1.99
C SER A 71 19.06 1.76 -2.22
N LEU A 72 20.19 1.52 -1.57
CA LEU A 72 21.38 2.38 -1.66
C LEU A 72 22.36 1.95 -2.77
N ASN A 73 22.26 0.73 -3.26
CA ASN A 73 23.14 0.20 -4.30
C ASN A 73 22.53 0.45 -5.69
N PRO A 74 23.12 1.31 -6.53
CA PRO A 74 22.61 1.58 -7.87
C PRO A 74 22.74 0.39 -8.83
N GLU A 75 23.56 -0.62 -8.49
CA GLU A 75 23.71 -1.85 -9.26
C GLU A 75 22.82 -3.00 -8.73
N ASN A 76 21.96 -2.71 -7.76
CA ASN A 76 21.06 -3.71 -7.21
C ASN A 76 20.00 -4.13 -8.23
N GLU A 77 19.91 -5.42 -8.49
CA GLU A 77 18.90 -6.02 -9.37
C GLU A 77 17.70 -6.61 -8.60
N VAL A 78 17.71 -6.52 -7.26
CA VAL A 78 16.65 -7.05 -6.39
C VAL A 78 15.72 -5.92 -5.97
N GLN A 79 14.42 -6.21 -5.90
CA GLN A 79 13.40 -5.25 -5.46
C GLN A 79 13.74 -4.71 -4.05
N PRO A 80 13.94 -3.39 -3.88
CA PRO A 80 14.39 -2.80 -2.61
C PRO A 80 13.24 -2.44 -1.66
N TYR A 81 12.01 -2.79 -1.97
CA TYR A 81 10.82 -2.50 -1.19
C TYR A 81 9.93 -3.73 -1.04
N SER A 82 9.11 -3.74 0.01
CA SER A 82 8.00 -4.67 0.17
C SER A 82 6.70 -4.00 -0.27
N GLU A 83 5.76 -4.78 -0.80
CA GLU A 83 4.45 -4.30 -1.24
C GLU A 83 3.35 -4.75 -0.28
N TYR A 84 2.52 -3.80 0.11
CA TYR A 84 1.40 -4.04 1.00
C TYR A 84 0.08 -3.61 0.39
N THR A 85 -0.97 -4.31 0.77
CA THR A 85 -2.35 -3.96 0.44
C THR A 85 -3.06 -3.47 1.69
N MET A 86 -3.80 -2.38 1.56
CA MET A 86 -4.60 -1.80 2.63
C MET A 86 -6.06 -1.85 2.24
N GLN A 87 -6.91 -2.36 3.13
CA GLN A 87 -8.36 -2.29 3.02
C GLN A 87 -8.89 -1.33 4.07
N ILE A 88 -9.63 -0.32 3.64
CA ILE A 88 -10.08 0.80 4.45
C ILE A 88 -11.60 0.84 4.43
N THR A 89 -12.20 0.83 5.62
CA THR A 89 -13.64 0.97 5.81
C THR A 89 -13.94 2.05 6.83
N ALA A 90 -14.96 2.84 6.57
CA ALA A 90 -15.46 3.85 7.50
C ALA A 90 -16.97 3.94 7.39
N GLU A 91 -17.65 4.19 8.53
CA GLU A 91 -19.10 4.32 8.55
C GLU A 91 -19.56 5.53 7.71
N GLY A 92 -20.45 5.29 6.74
CA GLY A 92 -20.97 6.32 5.85
C GLY A 92 -20.08 6.64 4.64
N PHE A 93 -19.04 5.83 4.40
CA PHE A 93 -18.13 5.99 3.26
C PHE A 93 -18.00 4.69 2.45
N GLU A 94 -17.76 4.84 1.15
CA GLU A 94 -17.41 3.72 0.28
C GLU A 94 -16.08 3.11 0.75
N SER A 95 -15.99 1.76 0.76
CA SER A 95 -14.74 1.07 1.10
C SER A 95 -13.66 1.35 0.07
N VAL A 96 -12.42 1.43 0.52
CA VAL A 96 -11.26 1.69 -0.34
C VAL A 96 -10.25 0.56 -0.17
N SER A 97 -9.77 0.00 -1.28
CA SER A 97 -8.66 -0.94 -1.31
C SER A 97 -7.48 -0.34 -2.07
N ILE A 98 -6.31 -0.36 -1.48
CA ILE A 98 -5.06 0.14 -2.08
C ILE A 98 -4.07 -1.01 -2.13
N ALA A 99 -3.72 -1.44 -3.34
CA ALA A 99 -2.75 -2.51 -3.56
C ALA A 99 -1.42 -1.95 -4.06
N GLY A 100 -0.32 -2.56 -3.64
CA GLY A 100 1.01 -2.21 -4.12
C GLY A 100 1.66 -1.03 -3.40
N ALA A 101 1.24 -0.71 -2.17
CA ALA A 101 1.93 0.31 -1.37
C ALA A 101 3.36 -0.14 -1.06
N GLU A 102 4.33 0.61 -1.53
CA GLU A 102 5.75 0.30 -1.41
C GLU A 102 6.33 0.81 -0.09
N ILE A 103 6.96 -0.08 0.66
CA ILE A 103 7.62 0.23 1.93
C ILE A 103 9.12 -0.06 1.81
N LEU A 104 9.91 1.00 1.93
CA LEU A 104 11.37 0.94 1.94
C LEU A 104 11.91 0.97 3.37
N ALA A 105 13.07 0.37 3.57
CA ALA A 105 13.77 0.42 4.86
C ALA A 105 14.10 1.85 5.28
N ASP A 106 13.99 2.13 6.58
CA ASP A 106 14.28 3.41 7.23
C ASP A 106 13.48 4.63 6.73
N VAL A 107 12.49 4.43 5.86
CA VAL A 107 11.63 5.49 5.33
C VAL A 107 10.26 5.43 5.97
N THR A 108 9.64 6.59 6.19
CA THR A 108 8.22 6.68 6.55
C THR A 108 7.40 6.99 5.32
N ALA A 109 6.61 6.04 4.88
CA ALA A 109 5.61 6.23 3.84
C ALA A 109 4.36 6.87 4.45
N ILE A 110 3.85 7.94 3.84
CA ILE A 110 2.60 8.58 4.22
C ILE A 110 1.59 8.35 3.10
N GLN A 111 0.54 7.60 3.41
CA GLN A 111 -0.54 7.32 2.46
C GLN A 111 -1.70 8.27 2.73
N ASN A 112 -1.94 9.20 1.83
CA ASN A 112 -3.11 10.06 1.89
C ASN A 112 -4.23 9.44 1.06
N VAL A 113 -5.41 9.33 1.66
CA VAL A 113 -6.58 8.72 1.04
C VAL A 113 -7.79 9.62 1.20
N SER A 114 -8.50 9.84 0.10
CA SER A 114 -9.81 10.50 0.10
C SER A 114 -10.89 9.44 -0.06
N MET A 115 -11.86 9.43 0.87
CA MET A 115 -12.97 8.49 0.82
C MET A 115 -14.26 9.22 0.40
N LYS A 116 -15.03 8.56 -0.44
CA LYS A 116 -16.30 9.08 -0.95
C LYS A 116 -17.43 8.70 0.01
N PRO A 117 -18.27 9.66 0.45
CA PRO A 117 -19.48 9.33 1.21
C PRO A 117 -20.45 8.47 0.39
N ILE A 118 -21.13 7.56 1.05
CA ILE A 118 -22.16 6.73 0.43
C ILE A 118 -23.41 7.58 0.23
N ASP A 119 -23.75 7.88 -1.03
CA ASP A 119 -25.00 8.58 -1.41
C ASP A 119 -26.17 7.63 -1.60
N THR A 120 -25.91 6.35 -1.84
CA THR A 120 -26.88 5.29 -2.05
C THR A 120 -26.40 3.97 -1.42
N PRO A 121 -27.32 3.07 -1.02
CA PRO A 121 -26.97 1.84 -0.29
C PRO A 121 -26.36 0.73 -1.16
N GLU A 122 -25.72 1.03 -2.25
CA GLU A 122 -24.96 0.07 -3.04
C GLU A 122 -23.50 0.10 -2.59
N ASP A 123 -23.03 -1.01 -2.06
CA ASP A 123 -21.65 -1.22 -1.61
C ASP A 123 -20.70 -1.21 -2.81
N GLU A 124 -20.24 -0.03 -3.21
CA GLU A 124 -19.17 0.09 -4.21
C GLU A 124 -17.83 0.22 -3.51
N GLU A 125 -16.95 -0.74 -3.76
CA GLU A 125 -15.56 -0.67 -3.31
C GLU A 125 -14.73 0.11 -4.34
N THR A 126 -14.02 1.13 -3.89
CA THR A 126 -13.04 1.83 -4.73
C THR A 126 -11.68 1.16 -4.60
N VAL A 127 -11.15 0.63 -5.70
CA VAL A 127 -9.84 -0.03 -5.73
C VAL A 127 -8.81 0.88 -6.38
N PHE A 128 -7.74 1.18 -5.64
CA PHE A 128 -6.56 1.87 -6.15
C PHE A 128 -5.42 0.86 -6.33
N VAL A 129 -4.81 0.88 -7.50
CA VAL A 129 -3.60 0.11 -7.78
C VAL A 129 -2.46 1.07 -7.97
N ILE A 130 -1.44 0.98 -7.13
CA ILE A 130 -0.21 1.76 -7.26
C ILE A 130 0.68 1.02 -8.25
N PRO A 131 1.01 1.62 -9.42
CA PRO A 131 1.90 0.99 -10.37
C PRO A 131 3.31 0.87 -9.79
N ALA A 132 4.01 -0.21 -10.14
CA ALA A 132 5.40 -0.40 -9.72
C ALA A 132 6.28 0.76 -10.19
N HIS A 133 7.28 1.10 -9.38
CA HIS A 133 8.18 2.20 -9.66
C HIS A 133 8.93 1.99 -10.99
N THR A 134 8.96 3.00 -11.86
CA THR A 134 9.51 2.90 -13.23
C THR A 134 10.99 2.56 -13.30
N LEU A 135 11.77 2.82 -12.24
CA LEU A 135 13.18 2.42 -12.16
C LEU A 135 13.37 0.89 -12.09
N TYR A 136 12.31 0.16 -11.75
CA TYR A 136 12.31 -1.30 -11.63
C TYR A 136 11.36 -1.96 -12.62
N ALA A 137 11.22 -1.37 -13.81
CA ALA A 137 10.32 -1.86 -14.87
C ALA A 137 10.63 -3.29 -15.37
N THR A 138 11.77 -3.85 -14.97
CA THR A 138 12.14 -5.24 -15.30
C THR A 138 11.53 -6.27 -14.35
N TYR A 139 10.95 -5.84 -13.24
CA TYR A 139 10.25 -6.76 -12.35
C TYR A 139 8.89 -7.10 -12.93
N PRO A 140 8.53 -8.39 -13.01
CA PRO A 140 7.20 -8.76 -13.46
C PRO A 140 6.17 -8.14 -12.49
N PRO A 141 5.09 -7.54 -13.03
CA PRO A 141 4.03 -7.05 -12.17
C PRO A 141 3.45 -8.21 -11.37
N LYS A 142 3.29 -8.03 -10.08
CA LYS A 142 2.68 -9.04 -9.19
C LYS A 142 1.16 -9.11 -9.35
N ILE A 143 0.59 -8.16 -10.06
CA ILE A 143 -0.82 -8.12 -10.43
C ILE A 143 -0.91 -8.66 -11.85
N PRO A 144 -1.78 -9.65 -12.13
CA PRO A 144 -2.01 -10.16 -13.48
C PRO A 144 -2.37 -9.02 -14.45
N GLU A 145 -1.82 -9.06 -15.66
CA GLU A 145 -2.03 -8.00 -16.66
C GLU A 145 -3.50 -7.82 -17.05
N ASP A 146 -4.32 -8.85 -16.91
CA ASP A 146 -5.75 -8.84 -17.15
C ASP A 146 -6.55 -8.10 -16.06
N GLU A 147 -5.96 -7.88 -14.89
CA GLU A 147 -6.53 -7.05 -13.82
C GLU A 147 -6.07 -5.58 -13.89
N ILE A 148 -5.07 -5.29 -14.72
CA ILE A 148 -4.58 -3.93 -14.93
C ILE A 148 -5.47 -3.25 -15.99
N GLN A 149 -6.36 -2.38 -15.55
CA GLN A 149 -7.12 -1.54 -16.49
C GLN A 149 -6.18 -0.57 -17.20
N PRO A 150 -6.30 -0.38 -18.53
CA PRO A 150 -5.41 0.52 -19.27
C PRO A 150 -5.53 1.94 -18.75
N THR A 151 -4.42 2.50 -18.31
CA THR A 151 -4.29 3.90 -17.92
C THR A 151 -4.40 4.79 -19.15
N PHE A 152 -5.23 5.81 -19.11
CA PHE A 152 -5.27 6.82 -20.17
C PHE A 152 -3.96 7.64 -20.18
N GLU A 153 -3.48 7.97 -21.37
CA GLU A 153 -2.24 8.72 -21.63
C GLU A 153 -2.31 10.16 -21.09
N SER A 154 -2.15 10.39 -19.82
CA SER A 154 -1.80 11.74 -19.34
C SER A 154 -1.58 11.82 -17.85
N GLY A 155 -0.63 11.09 -17.27
CA GLY A 155 -0.09 11.42 -15.93
C GLY A 155 -1.11 11.54 -14.78
N GLU A 156 -2.38 11.30 -15.03
CA GLU A 156 -3.42 11.27 -14.02
C GLU A 156 -3.58 9.85 -13.50
N ILE A 157 -3.67 9.72 -12.17
CA ILE A 157 -4.01 8.47 -11.51
C ILE A 157 -5.44 8.12 -11.93
N VAL A 158 -5.60 7.12 -12.77
CA VAL A 158 -6.92 6.65 -13.17
C VAL A 158 -7.48 5.75 -12.08
N LEU A 159 -8.56 6.20 -11.48
CA LEU A 159 -9.37 5.40 -10.58
C LEU A 159 -10.08 4.30 -11.39
N SER A 160 -9.58 3.08 -11.31
CA SER A 160 -10.27 1.93 -11.88
C SER A 160 -11.37 1.50 -10.93
N ARG A 161 -12.61 1.76 -11.32
CA ARG A 161 -13.78 1.24 -10.64
C ARG A 161 -13.98 -0.22 -11.05
N VAL A 162 -13.62 -1.14 -10.17
CA VAL A 162 -13.93 -2.55 -10.36
C VAL A 162 -15.32 -2.80 -9.80
N VAL A 163 -16.30 -2.97 -10.67
CA VAL A 163 -17.62 -3.50 -10.28
C VAL A 163 -17.45 -5.00 -10.13
N VAL A 164 -17.50 -5.49 -8.91
CA VAL A 164 -17.59 -6.93 -8.64
C VAL A 164 -19.02 -7.36 -8.87
N PRO A 165 -19.30 -8.32 -9.80
CA PRO A 165 -20.64 -8.82 -10.04
C PRO A 165 -21.19 -9.62 -8.86
#